data_68ee32480d53b72984268d97578e43b7
#
_entry.id   68ee32480d53b72984268d97578e43b7
#
_cell.length_a   1.000
_cell.length_b   1.000
_cell.length_c   1.000
_cell.angle_alpha   90.00
_cell.angle_beta   90.00
_cell.angle_gamma   90.00
#
_symmetry.space_group_name_H-M   'P 1'
#
loop_
_entity.id
_entity.type
_entity.pdbx_description
1 polymer ?
#
loop_
_entity_poly.entity_id
_entity_poly.type
_entity_poly.pdbx_seq_one_letter_code
_entity_poly.pdbx_strand_id
1 'polypeptide(L)'
;MTKRLLSKIITKEEVPKEVSKINTNEIIKKIHDGYEHKKGMIFKKRVGFTPSGLTYGAGHCPRFWYLWFEGNEAENTNDWYSVANMDSGSDRHTRIEQAMDDAGILINKELSIKYEDPIISAKTDAIINWDGMDVLTEIKTVNDESFHRITRPRNYNIEQLLIYMKILKKSFGLLIYENKNNHEMLIFTINLNQKYKDFINYFFDWMRKVQKSFDDKQLPENPYKNKFSNKNCKGCDFFKVCQTKPIGDIKIEARKELE
;
A
#
# COMPACT_ATOMS: atom_id res chain seq x y z
N MET A 1 -34.14 18.03 3.46
CA MET A 1 -34.91 19.03 2.66
C MET A 1 -34.14 19.54 1.42
N THR A 2 -33.18 18.83 0.86
CA THR A 2 -32.27 19.37 -0.15
C THR A 2 -32.43 18.78 -1.58
N LYS A 3 -33.30 17.79 -1.77
CA LYS A 3 -33.56 17.19 -3.10
C LYS A 3 -34.61 17.90 -3.98
N ARG A 4 -35.29 18.91 -3.45
CA ARG A 4 -36.38 19.62 -4.17
C ARG A 4 -35.95 20.93 -4.86
N LEU A 5 -34.72 21.39 -4.64
CA LEU A 5 -34.26 22.68 -5.23
C LEU A 5 -33.52 22.51 -6.57
N LEU A 6 -32.96 21.36 -6.86
CA LEU A 6 -32.22 21.13 -8.11
C LEU A 6 -33.11 20.83 -9.32
N SER A 7 -34.36 20.40 -9.11
CA SER A 7 -35.29 20.09 -10.22
C SER A 7 -36.00 21.32 -10.80
N LYS A 8 -35.85 22.51 -10.24
CA LYS A 8 -36.49 23.76 -10.70
C LYS A 8 -35.58 24.68 -11.48
N ILE A 9 -34.29 24.37 -11.67
CA ILE A 9 -33.33 25.21 -12.36
C ILE A 9 -33.12 24.76 -13.83
N ILE A 10 -33.65 23.61 -14.23
CA ILE A 10 -33.66 23.24 -15.63
C ILE A 10 -34.94 23.71 -16.26
N THR A 11 -35.05 25.02 -16.51
CA THR A 11 -35.91 25.52 -17.56
C THR A 11 -35.44 24.88 -18.87
N LYS A 12 -36.39 24.46 -19.71
CA LYS A 12 -36.13 24.02 -21.11
C LYS A 12 -35.51 25.17 -21.90
N GLU A 13 -34.29 25.56 -21.59
CA GLU A 13 -33.47 26.31 -22.53
C GLU A 13 -33.04 25.35 -23.61
N GLU A 14 -33.31 25.68 -24.86
CA GLU A 14 -32.81 24.93 -26.02
C GLU A 14 -31.29 24.84 -25.87
N VAL A 15 -30.78 23.65 -25.66
CA VAL A 15 -29.33 23.39 -25.57
C VAL A 15 -28.73 23.92 -26.88
N PRO A 16 -27.81 24.86 -26.85
CA PRO A 16 -27.22 25.41 -28.07
C PRO A 16 -26.67 24.27 -28.93
N LYS A 17 -26.90 24.33 -30.25
CA LYS A 17 -26.47 23.28 -31.22
C LYS A 17 -24.99 22.92 -31.12
N GLU A 18 -24.14 23.81 -30.62
CA GLU A 18 -22.72 23.57 -30.36
C GLU A 18 -22.49 22.63 -29.16
N VAL A 19 -23.35 22.68 -28.14
CA VAL A 19 -23.26 21.78 -26.97
C VAL A 19 -23.62 20.34 -27.32
N SER A 20 -24.47 20.14 -28.36
CA SER A 20 -24.82 18.79 -28.83
C SER A 20 -23.64 18.04 -29.49
N LYS A 21 -22.53 18.72 -29.78
CA LYS A 21 -21.29 18.13 -30.32
C LYS A 21 -20.33 17.62 -29.25
N ILE A 22 -20.58 17.94 -27.98
CA ILE A 22 -19.70 17.50 -26.89
C ILE A 22 -20.01 16.03 -26.57
N ASN A 23 -19.04 15.16 -26.87
CA ASN A 23 -19.13 13.76 -26.51
C ASN A 23 -18.60 13.57 -25.07
N THR A 24 -19.52 13.59 -24.12
CA THR A 24 -19.18 13.47 -22.68
C THR A 24 -18.50 12.14 -22.33
N ASN A 25 -18.86 11.04 -23.01
CA ASN A 25 -18.24 9.74 -22.80
C ASN A 25 -16.77 9.73 -23.30
N GLU A 26 -16.49 10.43 -24.37
CA GLU A 26 -15.11 10.57 -24.86
C GLU A 26 -14.27 11.42 -23.91
N ILE A 27 -14.84 12.47 -23.33
CA ILE A 27 -14.17 13.28 -22.30
C ILE A 27 -13.83 12.42 -21.08
N ILE A 28 -14.80 11.65 -20.58
CA ILE A 28 -14.58 10.71 -19.46
C ILE A 28 -13.46 9.74 -19.79
N LYS A 29 -13.49 9.13 -20.98
CA LYS A 29 -12.45 8.22 -21.42
C LYS A 29 -11.08 8.88 -21.42
N LYS A 30 -10.94 10.07 -21.98
CA LYS A 30 -9.68 10.83 -21.99
C LYS A 30 -9.16 11.18 -20.59
N ILE A 31 -10.06 11.44 -19.64
CA ILE A 31 -9.69 11.66 -18.24
C ILE A 31 -9.15 10.34 -17.64
N HIS A 32 -9.80 9.20 -17.87
CA HIS A 32 -9.35 7.89 -17.42
C HIS A 32 -7.99 7.53 -18.03
N ASP A 33 -7.84 7.73 -19.36
CA ASP A 33 -6.57 7.53 -20.07
C ASP A 33 -5.45 8.39 -19.47
N GLY A 34 -5.76 9.61 -19.01
CA GLY A 34 -4.82 10.50 -18.33
C GLY A 34 -4.31 9.95 -16.99
N TYR A 35 -5.18 9.30 -16.20
CA TYR A 35 -4.75 8.61 -14.99
C TYR A 35 -3.85 7.42 -15.29
N GLU A 36 -4.18 6.62 -16.30
CA GLU A 36 -3.40 5.44 -16.69
C GLU A 36 -2.04 5.84 -17.27
N HIS A 37 -1.98 6.90 -18.08
CA HIS A 37 -0.73 7.40 -18.67
C HIS A 37 0.26 7.86 -17.59
N LYS A 38 -0.21 8.53 -16.53
CA LYS A 38 0.61 8.98 -15.39
C LYS A 38 1.38 7.83 -14.75
N LYS A 39 0.89 6.61 -14.85
CA LYS A 39 1.45 5.41 -14.20
C LYS A 39 2.32 4.54 -15.11
N GLY A 40 2.07 4.54 -16.40
CA GLY A 40 2.82 3.73 -17.38
C GLY A 40 4.29 4.11 -17.52
N MET A 41 4.74 5.11 -16.77
CA MET A 41 6.00 5.74 -17.11
C MET A 41 7.24 5.13 -16.47
N ILE A 42 7.18 4.35 -15.37
CA ILE A 42 8.45 3.88 -14.80
C ILE A 42 8.29 2.58 -13.99
N PHE A 43 8.55 1.44 -14.63
CA PHE A 43 9.03 0.29 -13.88
C PHE A 43 10.40 0.62 -13.27
N LYS A 44 10.50 0.54 -11.94
CA LYS A 44 11.79 0.65 -11.26
C LYS A 44 12.16 -0.71 -10.66
N LYS A 45 13.29 -1.26 -11.13
CA LYS A 45 13.94 -2.37 -10.45
C LYS A 45 14.10 -2.03 -8.97
N ARG A 46 13.69 -2.94 -8.09
CA ARG A 46 13.90 -2.80 -6.65
C ARG A 46 15.20 -3.48 -6.23
N VAL A 47 15.90 -2.87 -5.30
CA VAL A 47 17.08 -3.45 -4.69
C VAL A 47 16.81 -3.96 -3.28
N GLY A 48 15.61 -3.71 -2.73
CA GLY A 48 15.21 -4.10 -1.39
C GLY A 48 13.69 -4.15 -1.22
N PHE A 49 13.29 -4.62 -0.07
CA PHE A 49 11.88 -4.73 0.33
C PHE A 49 11.27 -3.36 0.64
N THR A 50 9.95 -3.28 0.55
CA THR A 50 9.18 -2.13 1.04
C THR A 50 8.10 -2.61 2.00
N PRO A 51 7.87 -1.94 3.15
CA PRO A 51 6.88 -2.40 4.13
C PRO A 51 5.48 -2.59 3.53
N SER A 52 4.98 -1.63 2.77
CA SER A 52 3.68 -1.75 2.10
C SER A 52 3.62 -2.91 1.09
N GLY A 53 4.70 -3.11 0.29
CA GLY A 53 4.75 -4.22 -0.66
C GLY A 53 4.82 -5.59 0.00
N LEU A 54 5.44 -5.69 1.18
CA LEU A 54 5.54 -6.93 1.95
C LEU A 54 4.20 -7.38 2.53
N THR A 55 3.33 -6.43 2.87
CA THR A 55 2.10 -6.71 3.60
C THR A 55 0.86 -6.75 2.71
N TYR A 56 1.01 -6.50 1.41
CA TYR A 56 -0.09 -6.45 0.47
C TYR A 56 0.11 -7.36 -0.76
N GLY A 57 -0.96 -7.95 -1.26
CA GLY A 57 -0.99 -8.72 -2.50
C GLY A 57 -0.02 -9.91 -2.51
N ALA A 58 0.84 -9.99 -3.53
CA ALA A 58 1.82 -11.05 -3.70
C ALA A 58 3.06 -10.92 -2.80
N GLY A 59 3.13 -9.92 -1.92
CA GLY A 59 4.27 -9.67 -1.03
C GLY A 59 4.62 -10.81 -0.08
N HIS A 60 3.73 -11.79 0.08
CA HIS A 60 3.97 -13.02 0.85
C HIS A 60 4.79 -14.07 0.10
N CYS A 61 4.98 -13.91 -1.20
CA CYS A 61 5.66 -14.87 -2.06
C CYS A 61 7.16 -14.55 -2.17
N PRO A 62 8.07 -15.47 -1.81
CA PRO A 62 9.51 -15.22 -1.94
C PRO A 62 9.92 -15.03 -3.40
N ARG A 63 9.30 -15.77 -4.31
CA ARG A 63 9.58 -15.69 -5.74
C ARG A 63 9.16 -14.34 -6.36
N PHE A 64 8.10 -13.71 -5.84
CA PHE A 64 7.70 -12.35 -6.23
C PHE A 64 8.83 -11.34 -6.00
N TRP A 65 9.46 -11.37 -4.83
CA TRP A 65 10.56 -10.47 -4.49
C TRP A 65 11.81 -10.76 -5.31
N TYR A 66 12.15 -12.04 -5.48
CA TYR A 66 13.27 -12.45 -6.33
C TYR A 66 13.12 -11.89 -7.75
N LEU A 67 11.95 -12.07 -8.38
CA LEU A 67 11.66 -11.56 -9.73
C LEU A 67 11.74 -10.04 -9.79
N TRP A 68 11.33 -9.36 -8.73
CA TRP A 68 11.44 -7.90 -8.66
C TRP A 68 12.89 -7.44 -8.54
N PHE A 69 13.69 -8.09 -7.70
CA PHE A 69 15.12 -7.80 -7.56
C PHE A 69 15.90 -8.12 -8.84
N GLU A 70 15.48 -9.14 -9.60
CA GLU A 70 16.03 -9.47 -10.90
C GLU A 70 15.76 -8.34 -11.93
N GLY A 71 14.70 -7.57 -11.75
CA GLY A 71 14.33 -6.44 -12.61
C GLY A 71 13.32 -6.79 -13.70
N ASN A 72 12.52 -7.84 -13.48
CA ASN A 72 11.42 -8.15 -14.38
C ASN A 72 10.35 -7.05 -14.33
N GLU A 73 9.78 -6.71 -15.48
CA GLU A 73 8.71 -5.72 -15.59
C GLU A 73 7.41 -6.25 -14.98
N ALA A 74 6.71 -5.40 -14.24
CA ALA A 74 5.38 -5.69 -13.73
C ALA A 74 4.35 -5.73 -14.87
N GLU A 75 3.51 -6.78 -14.88
CA GLU A 75 2.49 -6.99 -15.92
C GLU A 75 1.18 -6.27 -15.63
N ASN A 76 0.88 -6.12 -14.35
CA ASN A 76 -0.36 -5.47 -13.92
C ASN A 76 -0.18 -3.97 -13.87
N THR A 77 -0.71 -3.29 -14.87
CA THR A 77 -0.90 -1.84 -14.77
C THR A 77 -2.16 -1.62 -13.93
N ASN A 78 -2.08 -0.76 -12.91
CA ASN A 78 -3.30 -0.35 -12.24
C ASN A 78 -4.17 0.45 -13.22
N ASP A 79 -5.46 0.17 -13.21
CA ASP A 79 -6.44 0.93 -13.94
C ASP A 79 -6.58 2.37 -13.39
N TRP A 80 -7.29 3.22 -14.12
CA TRP A 80 -7.52 4.62 -13.74
C TRP A 80 -8.12 4.75 -12.33
N TYR A 81 -9.00 3.82 -11.94
CA TYR A 81 -9.65 3.83 -10.63
C TYR A 81 -8.63 3.58 -9.50
N SER A 82 -7.74 2.62 -9.68
CA SER A 82 -6.67 2.32 -8.72
C SER A 82 -5.71 3.50 -8.58
N VAL A 83 -5.35 4.16 -9.70
CA VAL A 83 -4.49 5.35 -9.69
C VAL A 83 -5.15 6.50 -8.95
N ALA A 84 -6.41 6.82 -9.27
CA ALA A 84 -7.17 7.88 -8.62
C ALA A 84 -7.32 7.64 -7.10
N ASN A 85 -7.51 6.37 -6.69
CA ASN A 85 -7.57 6.02 -5.26
C ASN A 85 -6.23 6.22 -4.54
N MET A 86 -5.10 5.91 -5.19
CA MET A 86 -3.78 6.12 -4.61
C MET A 86 -3.46 7.62 -4.49
N ASP A 87 -3.74 8.41 -5.52
CA ASP A 87 -3.57 9.87 -5.50
C ASP A 87 -4.42 10.47 -4.37
N SER A 88 -5.71 10.12 -4.31
CA SER A 88 -6.59 10.56 -3.23
C SER A 88 -6.10 10.14 -1.83
N GLY A 89 -5.46 8.97 -1.70
CA GLY A 89 -4.83 8.55 -0.46
C GLY A 89 -3.67 9.46 -0.07
N SER A 90 -2.79 9.76 -1.01
CA SER A 90 -1.62 10.64 -0.78
C SER A 90 -2.05 12.07 -0.41
N ASP A 91 -3.04 12.64 -1.08
CA ASP A 91 -3.56 13.98 -0.76
C ASP A 91 -4.10 14.04 0.68
N ARG A 92 -4.76 12.96 1.14
CA ARG A 92 -5.29 12.88 2.50
C ARG A 92 -4.20 12.75 3.55
N HIS A 93 -3.15 11.97 3.29
CA HIS A 93 -1.98 11.92 4.17
C HIS A 93 -1.39 13.30 4.34
N THR A 94 -1.12 14.01 3.24
CA THR A 94 -0.60 15.39 3.27
C THR A 94 -1.48 16.32 4.12
N ARG A 95 -2.80 16.22 4.00
CA ARG A 95 -3.74 17.05 4.76
C ARG A 95 -3.72 16.72 6.26
N ILE A 96 -3.64 15.45 6.63
CA ILE A 96 -3.59 15.02 8.04
C ILE A 96 -2.24 15.43 8.65
N GLU A 97 -1.15 15.24 7.93
CA GLU A 97 0.20 15.65 8.35
C GLU A 97 0.27 17.17 8.56
N GLN A 98 -0.36 17.95 7.65
CA GLN A 98 -0.43 19.40 7.84
C GLN A 98 -1.24 19.78 9.08
N ALA A 99 -2.36 19.10 9.35
CA ALA A 99 -3.12 19.33 10.57
C ALA A 99 -2.32 18.99 11.86
N MET A 100 -1.48 17.95 11.81
CA MET A 100 -0.56 17.62 12.91
C MET A 100 0.51 18.69 13.10
N ASP A 101 1.01 19.27 12.00
CA ASP A 101 1.99 20.36 12.01
C ASP A 101 1.37 21.63 12.59
N ASP A 102 0.20 22.03 12.11
CA ASP A 102 -0.56 23.19 12.60
C ASP A 102 -0.94 23.06 14.07
N ALA A 103 -1.16 21.82 14.55
CA ALA A 103 -1.40 21.53 15.96
C ALA A 103 -0.11 21.51 16.82
N GLY A 104 1.06 21.63 16.20
CA GLY A 104 2.37 21.64 16.90
C GLY A 104 2.78 20.28 17.45
N ILE A 105 2.20 19.19 16.97
CA ILE A 105 2.55 17.83 17.41
C ILE A 105 3.43 17.07 16.41
N LEU A 106 3.59 17.52 15.17
CA LEU A 106 4.40 16.86 14.16
C LEU A 106 5.89 17.09 14.41
N ILE A 107 6.67 15.99 14.48
CA ILE A 107 8.14 16.05 14.53
C ILE A 107 8.71 15.86 13.12
N ASN A 108 8.25 14.82 12.42
CA ASN A 108 8.69 14.48 11.08
C ASN A 108 7.53 13.92 10.27
N LYS A 109 7.47 14.29 8.99
CA LYS A 109 6.63 13.67 7.99
C LYS A 109 7.48 12.98 6.95
N GLU A 110 6.96 11.86 6.41
CA GLU A 110 7.57 11.16 5.28
C GLU A 110 9.08 10.82 5.50
N LEU A 111 9.45 10.44 6.74
CA LEU A 111 10.84 10.09 7.05
C LEU A 111 11.28 8.90 6.20
N SER A 112 12.25 9.13 5.32
CA SER A 112 12.86 8.09 4.50
C SER A 112 13.84 7.26 5.33
N ILE A 113 13.67 5.95 5.29
CA ILE A 113 14.45 4.98 6.03
C ILE A 113 15.12 4.02 5.07
N LYS A 114 16.41 3.77 5.28
CA LYS A 114 17.15 2.68 4.65
C LYS A 114 17.65 1.74 5.73
N TYR A 115 17.43 0.45 5.56
CA TYR A 115 17.89 -0.60 6.45
C TYR A 115 18.63 -1.65 5.63
N GLU A 116 19.76 -2.16 6.14
CA GLU A 116 20.72 -2.90 5.32
C GLU A 116 20.59 -4.43 5.43
N ASP A 117 20.07 -4.95 6.53
CA ASP A 117 19.97 -6.40 6.74
C ASP A 117 18.62 -6.83 7.38
N PRO A 118 17.65 -7.26 6.57
CA PRO A 118 17.61 -7.29 5.09
C PRO A 118 17.51 -5.89 4.49
N ILE A 119 17.80 -5.74 3.21
CA ILE A 119 17.71 -4.43 2.53
C ILE A 119 16.25 -3.99 2.46
N ILE A 120 15.91 -2.91 3.19
CA ILE A 120 14.57 -2.33 3.21
C ILE A 120 14.67 -0.85 2.88
N SER A 121 13.84 -0.40 1.93
CA SER A 121 13.60 1.01 1.67
C SER A 121 12.19 1.36 2.12
N ALA A 122 12.06 2.29 3.04
CA ALA A 122 10.82 2.62 3.70
C ALA A 122 10.63 4.14 3.79
N LYS A 123 9.40 4.57 3.92
CA LYS A 123 9.00 5.94 4.24
C LYS A 123 7.84 5.86 5.23
N THR A 124 8.01 6.46 6.41
CA THR A 124 6.94 6.53 7.41
C THR A 124 6.00 7.67 7.06
N ASP A 125 4.74 7.59 7.48
CA ASP A 125 3.83 8.71 7.29
C ASP A 125 4.20 9.86 8.23
N ALA A 126 4.13 9.66 9.55
CA ALA A 126 4.45 10.70 10.52
C ALA A 126 5.17 10.17 11.78
N ILE A 127 5.94 11.05 12.42
CA ILE A 127 6.36 10.92 13.80
C ILE A 127 5.83 12.15 14.54
N ILE A 128 5.07 11.94 15.61
CA ILE A 128 4.48 13.01 16.42
C ILE A 128 5.10 13.04 17.80
N ASN A 129 5.12 14.22 18.44
CA ASN A 129 5.40 14.35 19.86
C ASN A 129 4.08 14.26 20.64
N TRP A 130 4.01 13.35 21.60
CA TRP A 130 2.91 13.25 22.53
C TRP A 130 3.45 13.08 23.95
N ASP A 131 3.19 14.06 24.81
CA ASP A 131 3.69 14.10 26.17
C ASP A 131 5.22 13.86 26.28
N GLY A 132 6.00 14.47 25.40
CA GLY A 132 7.46 14.34 25.35
C GLY A 132 7.97 13.01 24.72
N MET A 133 7.09 12.19 24.19
CA MET A 133 7.44 10.95 23.52
C MET A 133 7.30 11.08 22.01
N ASP A 134 8.30 10.57 21.27
CA ASP A 134 8.24 10.43 19.82
C ASP A 134 7.43 9.21 19.44
N VAL A 135 6.25 9.41 18.89
CA VAL A 135 5.30 8.36 18.53
C VAL A 135 5.26 8.17 17.01
N LEU A 136 5.65 6.99 16.57
CA LEU A 136 5.52 6.59 15.18
C LEU A 136 4.04 6.41 14.81
N THR A 137 3.63 7.03 13.71
CA THR A 137 2.23 7.05 13.28
C THR A 137 2.13 6.60 11.82
N GLU A 138 1.22 5.66 11.56
CA GLU A 138 0.86 5.18 10.23
C GLU A 138 -0.59 5.56 9.94
N ILE A 139 -0.85 6.19 8.81
CA ILE A 139 -2.15 6.73 8.42
C ILE A 139 -2.77 5.84 7.34
N LYS A 140 -4.03 5.50 7.48
CA LYS A 140 -4.79 4.74 6.49
C LYS A 140 -6.12 5.40 6.23
N THR A 141 -6.49 5.53 4.96
CA THR A 141 -7.78 6.08 4.57
C THR A 141 -8.66 4.98 3.99
N VAL A 142 -9.90 4.91 4.44
CA VAL A 142 -10.85 3.87 4.07
C VAL A 142 -12.21 4.48 3.72
N ASN A 143 -13.00 3.79 2.89
CA ASN A 143 -14.37 4.22 2.61
C ASN A 143 -15.27 4.03 3.84
N ASP A 144 -16.43 4.68 3.83
CA ASP A 144 -17.38 4.70 4.92
C ASP A 144 -17.81 3.30 5.37
N GLU A 145 -18.17 2.42 4.45
CA GLU A 145 -18.56 1.05 4.75
C GLU A 145 -17.45 0.26 5.45
N SER A 146 -16.21 0.42 4.98
CA SER A 146 -15.04 -0.22 5.59
C SER A 146 -14.71 0.37 6.95
N PHE A 147 -14.88 1.69 7.13
CA PHE A 147 -14.61 2.40 8.37
C PHE A 147 -15.48 1.87 9.51
N HIS A 148 -16.79 1.78 9.31
CA HIS A 148 -17.73 1.30 10.34
C HIS A 148 -17.57 -0.20 10.67
N ARG A 149 -16.85 -0.97 9.85
CA ARG A 149 -16.49 -2.37 10.14
C ARG A 149 -15.19 -2.53 10.92
N ILE A 150 -14.42 -1.46 11.12
CA ILE A 150 -13.14 -1.51 11.84
C ILE A 150 -13.39 -1.51 13.33
N THR A 151 -13.37 -2.68 13.94
CA THR A 151 -13.40 -2.85 15.40
C THR A 151 -12.01 -3.11 15.99
N ARG A 152 -11.04 -3.47 15.14
CA ARG A 152 -9.63 -3.68 15.46
C ARG A 152 -8.77 -3.32 14.24
N PRO A 153 -7.48 -2.99 14.42
CA PRO A 153 -6.60 -2.73 13.29
C PRO A 153 -6.49 -3.96 12.38
N ARG A 154 -6.37 -3.72 11.08
CA ARG A 154 -6.14 -4.80 10.10
C ARG A 154 -4.72 -5.35 10.25
N ASN A 155 -4.57 -6.66 10.27
CA ASN A 155 -3.29 -7.32 10.51
C ASN A 155 -2.17 -6.82 9.59
N TYR A 156 -2.44 -6.66 8.29
CA TYR A 156 -1.43 -6.18 7.33
C TYR A 156 -0.97 -4.73 7.62
N ASN A 157 -1.80 -3.88 8.24
CA ASN A 157 -1.38 -2.54 8.67
C ASN A 157 -0.54 -2.61 9.96
N ILE A 158 -0.89 -3.53 10.88
CA ILE A 158 -0.06 -3.82 12.07
C ILE A 158 1.31 -4.31 11.61
N GLU A 159 1.38 -5.27 10.68
CA GLU A 159 2.64 -5.80 10.14
C GLU A 159 3.51 -4.70 9.55
N GLN A 160 2.94 -3.78 8.77
CA GLN A 160 3.64 -2.63 8.20
C GLN A 160 4.23 -1.74 9.30
N LEU A 161 3.42 -1.39 10.31
CA LEU A 161 3.86 -0.57 11.44
C LEU A 161 4.96 -1.28 12.26
N LEU A 162 4.85 -2.60 12.48
CA LEU A 162 5.87 -3.39 13.19
C LEU A 162 7.24 -3.37 12.48
N ILE A 163 7.26 -3.34 11.15
CA ILE A 163 8.52 -3.20 10.39
C ILE A 163 9.18 -1.86 10.72
N TYR A 164 8.43 -0.76 10.69
CA TYR A 164 8.94 0.56 11.05
C TYR A 164 9.38 0.60 12.52
N MET A 165 8.57 0.06 13.45
CA MET A 165 8.90 0.00 14.88
C MET A 165 10.20 -0.76 15.12
N LYS A 166 10.43 -1.87 14.42
CA LYS A 166 11.68 -2.65 14.50
C LYS A 166 12.88 -1.85 14.04
N ILE A 167 12.78 -1.21 12.87
CA ILE A 167 13.87 -0.43 12.28
C ILE A 167 14.20 0.79 13.13
N LEU A 168 13.18 1.51 13.59
CA LEU A 168 13.34 2.75 14.40
C LEU A 168 13.47 2.47 15.90
N LYS A 169 13.53 1.20 16.32
CA LYS A 169 13.65 0.76 17.72
C LYS A 169 12.57 1.38 18.64
N LYS A 170 11.34 1.49 18.11
CA LYS A 170 10.18 1.98 18.88
C LYS A 170 9.44 0.82 19.52
N SER A 171 8.96 1.00 20.75
CA SER A 171 8.20 0.00 21.51
C SER A 171 6.71 0.09 21.31
N PHE A 172 6.21 1.18 20.74
CA PHE A 172 4.80 1.39 20.38
C PHE A 172 4.68 2.33 19.18
N GLY A 173 3.51 2.31 18.55
CA GLY A 173 3.15 3.20 17.46
C GLY A 173 1.64 3.33 17.35
N LEU A 174 1.18 4.24 16.49
CA LEU A 174 -0.23 4.50 16.24
C LEU A 174 -0.62 4.08 14.82
N LEU A 175 -1.81 3.49 14.71
CA LEU A 175 -2.52 3.33 13.44
C LEU A 175 -3.73 4.26 13.46
N ILE A 176 -3.77 5.20 12.53
CA ILE A 176 -4.88 6.12 12.32
C ILE A 176 -5.64 5.67 11.08
N TYR A 177 -6.95 5.43 11.23
CA TYR A 177 -7.86 5.21 10.12
C TYR A 177 -8.74 6.44 9.96
N GLU A 178 -8.74 7.03 8.77
CA GLU A 178 -9.67 8.09 8.41
C GLU A 178 -10.76 7.58 7.47
N ASN A 179 -12.00 7.93 7.77
CA ASN A 179 -13.14 7.76 6.87
C ASN A 179 -13.05 8.75 5.71
N LYS A 180 -12.97 8.26 4.47
CA LYS A 180 -12.88 9.10 3.27
C LYS A 180 -14.10 10.00 3.04
N ASN A 181 -15.25 9.70 3.64
CA ASN A 181 -16.51 10.35 3.35
C ASN A 181 -16.83 11.53 4.30
N ASN A 182 -16.44 11.41 5.57
CA ASN A 182 -16.81 12.39 6.61
C ASN A 182 -15.65 12.82 7.50
N HIS A 183 -14.42 12.29 7.26
CA HIS A 183 -13.19 12.60 8.00
C HIS A 183 -13.15 12.14 9.47
N GLU A 184 -14.09 11.28 9.89
CA GLU A 184 -13.99 10.62 11.20
C GLU A 184 -12.71 9.80 11.30
N MET A 185 -12.15 9.73 12.51
CA MET A 185 -10.90 9.01 12.77
C MET A 185 -11.06 7.97 13.86
N LEU A 186 -10.42 6.81 13.64
CA LEU A 186 -10.17 5.79 14.65
C LEU A 186 -8.67 5.66 14.85
N ILE A 187 -8.23 5.68 16.11
CA ILE A 187 -6.81 5.58 16.47
C ILE A 187 -6.60 4.35 17.34
N PHE A 188 -5.62 3.53 16.96
CA PHE A 188 -5.25 2.34 17.69
C PHE A 188 -3.78 2.40 18.09
N THR A 189 -3.49 2.13 19.35
CA THR A 189 -2.12 1.99 19.86
C THR A 189 -1.65 0.54 19.68
N ILE A 190 -0.51 0.36 19.03
CA ILE A 190 0.14 -0.93 18.85
C ILE A 190 1.36 -0.97 19.77
N ASN A 191 1.30 -1.81 20.80
CA ASN A 191 2.42 -2.05 21.71
C ASN A 191 3.21 -3.28 21.29
N LEU A 192 4.53 -3.18 21.28
CA LEU A 192 5.43 -4.26 20.91
C LEU A 192 5.50 -5.32 22.03
N ASN A 193 4.46 -6.15 22.14
CA ASN A 193 4.38 -7.29 23.04
C ASN A 193 5.22 -8.48 22.52
N GLN A 194 5.31 -9.57 23.29
CA GLN A 194 6.12 -10.73 22.93
C GLN A 194 5.65 -11.36 21.60
N LYS A 195 4.36 -11.53 21.38
CA LYS A 195 3.80 -12.04 20.11
C LYS A 195 4.27 -11.23 18.90
N TYR A 196 4.23 -9.90 19.00
CA TYR A 196 4.68 -9.03 17.91
C TYR A 196 6.20 -9.03 17.72
N LYS A 197 6.97 -9.17 18.81
CA LYS A 197 8.43 -9.35 18.75
C LYS A 197 8.80 -10.63 18.01
N ASP A 198 8.15 -11.73 18.34
CA ASP A 198 8.41 -13.03 17.72
C ASP A 198 8.01 -13.01 16.24
N PHE A 199 6.85 -12.44 15.93
CA PHE A 199 6.39 -12.27 14.56
C PHE A 199 7.35 -11.42 13.71
N ILE A 200 7.76 -10.26 14.20
CA ILE A 200 8.62 -9.36 13.42
C ILE A 200 10.05 -9.93 13.27
N ASN A 201 10.56 -10.69 14.24
CA ASN A 201 11.83 -11.41 14.11
C ASN A 201 11.73 -12.48 13.02
N TYR A 202 10.68 -13.33 13.05
CA TYR A 202 10.39 -14.27 11.98
C TYR A 202 10.31 -13.58 10.60
N PHE A 203 9.65 -12.44 10.54
CA PHE A 203 9.46 -11.69 9.29
C PHE A 203 10.80 -11.20 8.71
N PHE A 204 11.68 -10.67 9.55
CA PHE A 204 13.02 -10.24 9.14
C PHE A 204 13.89 -11.43 8.71
N ASP A 205 13.81 -12.56 9.41
CA ASP A 205 14.53 -13.79 9.02
C ASP A 205 14.02 -14.34 7.67
N TRP A 206 12.71 -14.25 7.42
CA TRP A 206 12.15 -14.61 6.12
C TRP A 206 12.70 -13.70 5.01
N MET A 207 12.72 -12.38 5.21
CA MET A 207 13.30 -11.45 4.24
C MET A 207 14.78 -11.74 3.97
N ARG A 208 15.59 -12.03 5.00
CA ARG A 208 17.00 -12.43 4.83
C ARG A 208 17.15 -13.66 3.97
N LYS A 209 16.31 -14.67 4.17
CA LYS A 209 16.32 -15.89 3.34
C LYS A 209 16.02 -15.57 1.87
N VAL A 210 15.06 -14.69 1.61
CA VAL A 210 14.72 -14.26 0.25
C VAL A 210 15.84 -13.43 -0.36
N GLN A 211 16.40 -12.47 0.39
CA GLN A 211 17.54 -11.66 -0.07
C GLN A 211 18.74 -12.56 -0.41
N LYS A 212 19.09 -13.48 0.51
CA LYS A 212 20.19 -14.42 0.29
C LYS A 212 19.97 -15.31 -0.95
N SER A 213 18.74 -15.77 -1.19
CA SER A 213 18.45 -16.55 -2.39
C SER A 213 18.71 -15.76 -3.68
N PHE A 214 18.44 -14.47 -3.66
CA PHE A 214 18.73 -13.58 -4.78
C PHE A 214 20.25 -13.35 -4.95
N ASP A 215 20.96 -13.07 -3.87
CA ASP A 215 22.41 -12.86 -3.86
C ASP A 215 23.18 -14.11 -4.35
N ASP A 216 22.72 -15.29 -3.95
CA ASP A 216 23.24 -16.60 -4.36
C ASP A 216 22.76 -17.05 -5.76
N LYS A 217 21.90 -16.25 -6.43
CA LYS A 217 21.27 -16.55 -7.73
C LYS A 217 20.44 -17.85 -7.72
N GLN A 218 19.86 -18.20 -6.60
CA GLN A 218 18.99 -19.38 -6.41
C GLN A 218 17.53 -18.96 -6.48
N LEU A 219 16.86 -19.27 -7.58
CA LEU A 219 15.45 -18.91 -7.77
C LEU A 219 14.56 -19.66 -6.76
N PRO A 220 13.77 -18.98 -5.92
CA PRO A 220 12.84 -19.67 -5.03
C PRO A 220 11.76 -20.44 -5.81
N GLU A 221 11.41 -21.63 -5.32
CA GLU A 221 10.23 -22.35 -5.80
C GLU A 221 8.96 -21.49 -5.59
N ASN A 222 7.94 -21.71 -6.45
CA ASN A 222 6.64 -21.13 -6.17
C ASN A 222 6.01 -21.84 -4.97
N PRO A 223 5.72 -21.15 -3.86
CA PRO A 223 5.23 -21.79 -2.63
C PRO A 223 3.77 -22.27 -2.74
N TYR A 224 3.06 -21.91 -3.83
CA TYR A 224 1.65 -22.26 -4.00
C TYR A 224 1.48 -23.46 -4.94
N LYS A 225 0.91 -24.57 -4.42
CA LYS A 225 0.74 -25.83 -5.15
C LYS A 225 0.00 -25.69 -6.47
N ASN A 226 -1.03 -24.87 -6.52
CA ASN A 226 -1.84 -24.62 -7.72
C ASN A 226 -1.74 -23.16 -8.16
N LYS A 227 -0.57 -22.77 -8.66
CA LYS A 227 -0.28 -21.37 -9.04
C LYS A 227 -1.32 -20.75 -9.96
N PHE A 228 -1.91 -21.52 -10.87
CA PHE A 228 -2.92 -21.01 -11.81
C PHE A 228 -4.28 -20.71 -11.18
N SER A 229 -4.65 -21.39 -10.11
CA SER A 229 -5.92 -21.17 -9.39
C SER A 229 -5.76 -20.36 -8.11
N ASN A 230 -4.54 -20.18 -7.62
CA ASN A 230 -4.26 -19.44 -6.39
C ASN A 230 -4.52 -17.95 -6.59
N LYS A 231 -5.33 -17.36 -5.69
CA LYS A 231 -5.68 -15.93 -5.74
C LYS A 231 -4.46 -15.01 -5.70
N ASN A 232 -3.42 -15.37 -4.93
CA ASN A 232 -2.20 -14.58 -4.79
C ASN A 232 -1.36 -14.58 -6.08
N CYS A 233 -1.42 -15.69 -6.85
CA CYS A 233 -0.77 -15.75 -8.15
C CYS A 233 -1.54 -14.97 -9.22
N LYS A 234 -2.89 -15.10 -9.25
CA LYS A 234 -3.73 -14.43 -10.26
C LYS A 234 -3.61 -12.90 -10.23
N GLY A 235 -3.43 -12.32 -9.05
CA GLY A 235 -3.24 -10.88 -8.87
C GLY A 235 -1.77 -10.45 -8.79
N CYS A 236 -0.82 -11.33 -9.14
CA CYS A 236 0.60 -11.05 -9.05
C CYS A 236 1.11 -10.33 -10.29
N ASP A 237 1.83 -9.24 -10.10
CA ASP A 237 2.44 -8.43 -11.17
C ASP A 237 3.43 -9.22 -12.04
N PHE A 238 3.96 -10.33 -11.54
CA PHE A 238 4.91 -11.20 -12.25
C PHE A 238 4.30 -12.55 -12.64
N PHE A 239 2.98 -12.65 -12.75
CA PHE A 239 2.33 -13.94 -13.00
C PHE A 239 2.82 -14.63 -14.28
N LYS A 240 2.84 -13.93 -15.43
CA LYS A 240 3.29 -14.49 -16.70
C LYS A 240 4.77 -14.82 -16.70
N VAL A 241 5.61 -13.89 -16.23
CA VAL A 241 7.05 -14.12 -16.09
C VAL A 241 7.33 -15.32 -15.21
N CYS A 242 6.64 -15.45 -14.07
CA CYS A 242 6.79 -16.58 -13.16
C CYS A 242 6.45 -17.92 -13.83
N GLN A 243 5.52 -17.95 -14.79
CA GLN A 243 5.14 -19.16 -15.52
C GLN A 243 6.23 -19.63 -16.48
N THR A 244 7.00 -18.73 -17.06
CA THR A 244 8.08 -19.05 -18.00
C THR A 244 9.39 -19.46 -17.31
N LYS A 245 9.52 -19.18 -16.01
CA LYS A 245 10.72 -19.55 -15.24
C LYS A 245 10.68 -21.02 -14.81
N PRO A 246 11.84 -21.66 -14.58
CA PRO A 246 11.94 -23.03 -14.07
C PRO A 246 11.24 -23.19 -12.71
N ILE A 247 11.14 -24.45 -12.23
CA ILE A 247 10.49 -24.76 -10.95
C ILE A 247 11.10 -23.95 -9.80
N GLY A 248 12.41 -23.82 -9.77
CA GLY A 248 13.18 -23.12 -8.75
C GLY A 248 14.29 -24.00 -8.21
N ASP A 249 15.26 -23.38 -7.56
CA ASP A 249 16.50 -24.00 -7.05
C ASP A 249 16.45 -24.21 -5.54
N ILE A 250 15.62 -23.42 -4.85
CA ILE A 250 15.53 -23.42 -3.40
C ILE A 250 14.07 -23.29 -2.92
N LYS A 251 13.75 -24.05 -1.87
CA LYS A 251 12.44 -23.99 -1.23
C LYS A 251 12.43 -22.93 -0.12
N ILE A 252 11.65 -21.89 -0.31
CA ILE A 252 11.32 -20.89 0.71
C ILE A 252 9.79 -20.83 0.80
N GLU A 253 9.25 -21.09 1.97
CA GLU A 253 7.79 -21.05 2.17
C GLU A 253 7.25 -19.62 2.01
N ALA A 254 5.97 -19.53 1.63
CA ALA A 254 5.27 -18.25 1.68
C ALA A 254 5.31 -17.66 3.10
N ARG A 255 5.44 -16.35 3.19
CA ARG A 255 5.44 -15.67 4.49
C ARG A 255 4.11 -15.89 5.22
N LYS A 256 4.17 -16.20 6.49
CA LYS A 256 2.99 -16.25 7.36
C LYS A 256 2.48 -14.85 7.63
N GLU A 257 1.17 -14.71 7.74
CA GLU A 257 0.52 -13.49 8.18
C GLU A 257 0.45 -13.44 9.72
N LEU A 258 0.31 -12.25 10.26
CA LEU A 258 0.01 -12.06 11.67
C LEU A 258 -1.42 -12.59 11.95
N GLU A 259 -1.55 -13.47 12.94
CA GLU A 259 -2.84 -14.03 13.37
C GLU A 259 -3.50 -13.21 14.49
#